data_f64f3c85807c4c4baeb0dce67e6172b8
#
_entry.id   f64f3c85807c4c4baeb0dce67e6172b8
#
_cell.length_a   1.000
_cell.length_b   1.000
_cell.length_c   1.000
_cell.angle_alpha   90.00
_cell.angle_beta   90.00
_cell.angle_gamma   90.00
#
_symmetry.space_group_name_H-M   'P 1'
#
loop_
_entity.id
_entity.type
_entity.pdbx_description
1 polymer ?
#
loop_
_entity_poly.entity_id
_entity_poly.type
_entity_poly.pdbx_seq_one_letter_code
_entity_poly.pdbx_strand_id
1 'polypeptide(L)'
;MIIGTKQEFENLADYVLRDYLGSEYESYSPFNVTAFAEEYLKLEISFFDFNPEENIEGMRIGNKIILDRRLCDPIRVGERNFTVAHECGHEIINWQDPTYVPYQITNYRFKNQHKELKTEDDFKEWQANVVASCLLLRPNLVMWSMDKFLKADKLTVFGDCRFYALDLYYFKMMARYLGVSQTCLFYRLSRLGLLDHQPDSAYDPRKDVLYR
;
A
#
# COMPACT_ATOMS: atom_id res chain seq x y z
N MET A 1 8.70 20.32 10.53
CA MET A 1 7.67 19.25 10.22
C MET A 1 6.90 19.65 8.99
N ILE A 2 7.03 18.92 7.88
CA ILE A 2 6.16 19.13 6.71
C ILE A 2 4.81 18.46 7.04
N ILE A 3 3.82 19.28 7.37
CA ILE A 3 2.43 18.82 7.41
C ILE A 3 1.91 18.98 5.98
N GLY A 4 2.02 17.91 5.19
CA GLY A 4 1.46 17.88 3.85
C GLY A 4 0.04 17.32 3.86
N THR A 5 -0.76 17.73 2.89
CA THR A 5 -2.05 17.12 2.59
C THR A 5 -1.83 15.76 1.90
N LYS A 6 -2.83 14.89 1.92
CA LYS A 6 -2.80 13.63 1.16
C LYS A 6 -2.45 13.85 -0.31
N GLN A 7 -3.00 14.92 -0.90
CA GLN A 7 -2.76 15.26 -2.30
C GLN A 7 -1.31 15.63 -2.58
N GLU A 8 -0.65 16.32 -1.66
CA GLU A 8 0.78 16.66 -1.82
C GLU A 8 1.65 15.42 -1.80
N PHE A 9 1.36 14.44 -0.92
CA PHE A 9 2.08 13.17 -0.93
C PHE A 9 1.76 12.30 -2.14
N GLU A 10 0.54 12.35 -2.66
CA GLU A 10 0.22 11.69 -3.94
C GLU A 10 0.99 12.32 -5.10
N ASN A 11 1.06 13.64 -5.17
CA ASN A 11 1.83 14.35 -6.19
C ASN A 11 3.33 14.05 -6.09
N LEU A 12 3.86 13.97 -4.86
CA LEU A 12 5.26 13.61 -4.62
C LEU A 12 5.58 12.19 -5.09
N ALA A 13 4.73 11.23 -4.75
CA ALA A 13 4.89 9.85 -5.21
C ALA A 13 4.80 9.74 -6.73
N ASP A 14 3.85 10.45 -7.35
CA ASP A 14 3.68 10.49 -8.80
C ASP A 14 4.92 11.08 -9.50
N TYR A 15 5.43 12.18 -8.99
CA TYR A 15 6.65 12.82 -9.51
C TYR A 15 7.84 11.85 -9.49
N VAL A 16 8.09 11.22 -8.34
CA VAL A 16 9.20 10.27 -8.17
C VAL A 16 9.03 9.03 -9.06
N LEU A 17 7.81 8.52 -9.20
CA LEU A 17 7.53 7.38 -10.09
C LEU A 17 7.74 7.72 -11.56
N ARG A 18 7.35 8.92 -12.01
CA ARG A 18 7.58 9.38 -13.38
C ARG A 18 9.07 9.54 -13.68
N ASP A 19 9.83 10.04 -12.72
CA ASP A 19 11.28 10.20 -12.87
C ASP A 19 11.98 8.85 -12.98
N TYR A 20 11.61 7.87 -12.12
CA TYR A 20 12.21 6.54 -12.14
C TYR A 20 11.78 5.70 -13.34
N LEU A 21 10.47 5.67 -13.64
CA LEU A 21 9.92 4.78 -14.66
C LEU A 21 10.01 5.35 -16.09
N GLY A 22 10.13 6.67 -16.24
CA GLY A 22 10.14 7.31 -17.55
C GLY A 22 8.95 6.88 -18.41
N SER A 23 9.22 6.31 -19.59
CA SER A 23 8.20 5.80 -20.51
C SER A 23 7.37 4.62 -19.94
N GLU A 24 7.95 3.85 -19.02
CA GLU A 24 7.28 2.71 -18.38
C GLU A 24 6.21 3.15 -17.37
N TYR A 25 6.14 4.44 -17.03
CA TYR A 25 5.13 4.95 -16.10
C TYR A 25 3.69 4.66 -16.57
N GLU A 26 3.44 4.72 -17.86
CA GLU A 26 2.11 4.45 -18.44
C GLU A 26 1.83 2.94 -18.64
N SER A 27 2.79 2.07 -18.35
CA SER A 27 2.56 0.63 -18.38
C SER A 27 1.56 0.20 -17.30
N TYR A 28 0.86 -0.92 -17.53
CA TYR A 28 -0.02 -1.50 -16.54
C TYR A 28 0.64 -2.64 -15.75
N SER A 29 1.95 -2.66 -15.73
CA SER A 29 2.72 -3.62 -14.95
C SER A 29 2.74 -3.24 -13.46
N PRO A 30 2.64 -4.21 -12.55
CA PRO A 30 2.86 -3.97 -11.13
C PRO A 30 4.24 -3.37 -10.86
N PHE A 31 4.31 -2.49 -9.88
CA PHE A 31 5.53 -1.78 -9.53
C PHE A 31 6.52 -2.68 -8.77
N ASN A 32 7.76 -2.76 -9.26
CA ASN A 32 8.82 -3.46 -8.56
C ASN A 32 9.48 -2.52 -7.53
N VAL A 33 8.91 -2.47 -6.34
CA VAL A 33 9.39 -1.59 -5.27
C VAL A 33 10.77 -1.98 -4.74
N THR A 34 11.16 -3.26 -4.82
CA THR A 34 12.50 -3.72 -4.42
C THR A 34 13.56 -3.13 -5.34
N ALA A 35 13.38 -3.25 -6.66
CA ALA A 35 14.28 -2.64 -7.63
C ALA A 35 14.33 -1.11 -7.48
N PHE A 36 13.20 -0.46 -7.27
CA PHE A 36 13.13 0.98 -7.02
C PHE A 36 13.94 1.38 -5.77
N ALA A 37 13.81 0.64 -4.66
CA ALA A 37 14.55 0.92 -3.45
C ALA A 37 16.07 0.80 -3.67
N GLU A 38 16.53 -0.25 -4.35
CA GLU A 38 17.94 -0.54 -4.56
C GLU A 38 18.55 0.34 -5.67
N GLU A 39 17.87 0.45 -6.82
CA GLU A 39 18.42 1.11 -8.01
C GLU A 39 18.28 2.64 -7.96
N TYR A 40 17.16 3.15 -7.43
CA TYR A 40 16.85 4.59 -7.45
C TYR A 40 17.17 5.25 -6.10
N LEU A 41 16.67 4.70 -5.00
CA LEU A 41 16.89 5.27 -3.67
C LEU A 41 18.23 4.86 -3.04
N LYS A 42 18.96 3.88 -3.63
CA LYS A 42 20.22 3.34 -3.11
C LYS A 42 20.11 2.73 -1.72
N LEU A 43 18.95 2.16 -1.42
CA LEU A 43 18.70 1.44 -0.17
C LEU A 43 19.06 -0.04 -0.35
N GLU A 44 19.78 -0.61 0.59
CA GLU A 44 20.12 -2.03 0.62
C GLU A 44 19.00 -2.81 1.33
N ILE A 45 18.54 -3.93 0.75
CA ILE A 45 17.53 -4.77 1.39
C ILE A 45 18.18 -6.04 1.92
N SER A 46 17.90 -6.36 3.17
CA SER A 46 18.36 -7.56 3.86
C SER A 46 17.25 -8.20 4.70
N PHE A 47 17.45 -9.44 5.12
CA PHE A 47 16.49 -10.19 5.92
C PHE A 47 17.10 -10.62 7.23
N PHE A 48 16.31 -10.54 8.31
CA PHE A 48 16.69 -10.93 9.65
C PHE A 48 15.55 -11.70 10.33
N ASP A 49 15.89 -12.57 11.26
CA ASP A 49 14.91 -13.30 12.05
C ASP A 49 14.61 -12.49 13.34
N PHE A 50 13.57 -11.65 13.29
CA PHE A 50 13.14 -10.92 14.47
C PHE A 50 12.39 -11.84 15.44
N ASN A 51 12.42 -11.46 16.72
CA ASN A 51 11.60 -12.18 17.71
C ASN A 51 10.10 -12.04 17.35
N PRO A 52 9.37 -13.16 17.17
CA PRO A 52 7.96 -13.12 16.80
C PRO A 52 7.07 -12.33 17.77
N GLU A 53 7.45 -12.26 19.05
CA GLU A 53 6.72 -11.50 20.08
C GLU A 53 6.79 -9.99 19.88
N GLU A 54 7.85 -9.49 19.24
CA GLU A 54 8.04 -8.05 18.98
C GLU A 54 7.17 -7.56 17.82
N ASN A 55 6.62 -8.46 16.99
CA ASN A 55 5.80 -8.14 15.81
C ASN A 55 6.46 -7.15 14.83
N ILE A 56 7.80 -7.13 14.77
CA ILE A 56 8.54 -6.32 13.82
C ILE A 56 8.45 -6.97 12.45
N GLU A 57 8.01 -6.24 11.44
CA GLU A 57 8.00 -6.68 10.03
C GLU A 57 9.20 -6.14 9.26
N GLY A 58 9.71 -4.99 9.65
CA GLY A 58 10.90 -4.40 9.10
C GLY A 58 11.42 -3.26 9.96
N MET A 59 12.63 -2.85 9.68
CA MET A 59 13.24 -1.65 10.27
C MET A 59 14.23 -1.06 9.29
N ARG A 60 14.53 0.22 9.48
CA ARG A 60 15.57 0.90 8.72
C ARG A 60 16.72 1.31 9.60
N ILE A 61 17.95 1.05 9.17
CA ILE A 61 19.19 1.52 9.81
C ILE A 61 20.08 2.14 8.72
N GLY A 62 20.17 3.46 8.72
CA GLY A 62 20.91 4.19 7.68
C GLY A 62 20.29 3.95 6.29
N ASN A 63 21.08 3.41 5.36
CA ASN A 63 20.65 3.05 4.02
C ASN A 63 20.16 1.59 3.90
N LYS A 64 19.97 0.87 5.01
CA LYS A 64 19.55 -0.54 4.99
C LYS A 64 18.13 -0.69 5.47
N ILE A 65 17.30 -1.36 4.66
CA ILE A 65 15.99 -1.91 5.02
C ILE A 65 16.22 -3.35 5.46
N ILE A 66 15.89 -3.66 6.71
CA ILE A 66 16.01 -5.00 7.29
C ILE A 66 14.60 -5.54 7.45
N LEU A 67 14.24 -6.55 6.68
CA LEU A 67 12.91 -7.17 6.67
C LEU A 67 12.91 -8.44 7.52
N ASP A 68 11.78 -8.72 8.17
CA ASP A 68 11.59 -10.03 8.82
C ASP A 68 11.65 -11.15 7.78
N ARG A 69 12.39 -12.23 8.08
CA ARG A 69 12.53 -13.37 7.17
C ARG A 69 11.20 -14.06 6.84
N ARG A 70 10.19 -13.94 7.71
CA ARG A 70 8.82 -14.40 7.43
C ARG A 70 8.21 -13.76 6.19
N LEU A 71 8.67 -12.55 5.80
CA LEU A 71 8.24 -11.87 4.58
C LEU A 71 8.84 -12.45 3.28
N CYS A 72 9.77 -13.42 3.37
CA CYS A 72 10.22 -14.20 2.22
C CYS A 72 9.15 -15.15 1.70
N ASP A 73 8.14 -15.50 2.52
CA ASP A 73 7.03 -16.36 2.09
C ASP A 73 6.29 -15.71 0.91
N PRO A 74 6.11 -16.44 -0.23
CA PRO A 74 5.35 -15.94 -1.38
C PRO A 74 3.91 -15.51 -1.06
N ILE A 75 3.30 -16.06 -0.02
CA ILE A 75 1.96 -15.67 0.43
C ILE A 75 1.97 -14.24 1.01
N ARG A 76 3.10 -13.81 1.57
CA ARG A 76 3.28 -12.52 2.22
C ARG A 76 3.88 -11.44 1.30
N VAL A 77 3.90 -11.66 -0.01
CA VAL A 77 4.48 -10.71 -0.97
C VAL A 77 3.88 -9.31 -0.84
N GLY A 78 2.57 -9.21 -0.58
CA GLY A 78 1.89 -7.92 -0.42
C GLY A 78 2.33 -7.17 0.84
N GLU A 79 2.61 -7.88 1.92
CA GLU A 79 3.12 -7.30 3.16
C GLU A 79 4.58 -6.86 2.96
N ARG A 80 5.42 -7.71 2.36
CA ARG A 80 6.80 -7.38 2.01
C ARG A 80 6.89 -6.13 1.15
N ASN A 81 6.14 -6.08 0.06
CA ASN A 81 6.16 -4.94 -0.85
C ASN A 81 5.72 -3.66 -0.14
N PHE A 82 4.71 -3.76 0.74
CA PHE A 82 4.26 -2.60 1.50
C PHE A 82 5.31 -2.13 2.51
N THR A 83 5.98 -3.04 3.22
CA THR A 83 7.05 -2.69 4.16
C THR A 83 8.21 -2.00 3.44
N VAL A 84 8.64 -2.52 2.28
CA VAL A 84 9.67 -1.85 1.47
C VAL A 84 9.20 -0.48 1.00
N ALA A 85 7.98 -0.37 0.48
CA ALA A 85 7.42 0.90 0.01
C ALA A 85 7.30 1.94 1.13
N HIS A 86 6.99 1.50 2.35
CA HIS A 86 6.92 2.35 3.53
C HIS A 86 8.28 2.99 3.87
N GLU A 87 9.34 2.18 3.89
CA GLU A 87 10.70 2.68 4.10
C GLU A 87 11.17 3.61 2.97
N CYS A 88 10.77 3.31 1.72
CA CYS A 88 10.96 4.24 0.61
C CYS A 88 10.21 5.55 0.82
N GLY A 89 9.00 5.48 1.39
CA GLY A 89 8.20 6.66 1.73
C GLY A 89 8.92 7.59 2.71
N HIS A 90 9.51 7.04 3.75
CA HIS A 90 10.34 7.81 4.69
C HIS A 90 11.53 8.48 4.00
N GLU A 91 12.20 7.78 3.07
CA GLU A 91 13.34 8.34 2.34
C GLU A 91 12.91 9.49 1.42
N ILE A 92 11.85 9.31 0.65
CA ILE A 92 11.32 10.32 -0.26
C ILE A 92 10.89 11.58 0.50
N ILE A 93 10.26 11.43 1.67
CA ILE A 93 9.87 12.57 2.51
C ILE A 93 11.11 13.28 3.07
N ASN A 94 12.13 12.53 3.48
CA ASN A 94 13.40 13.07 3.96
C ASN A 94 14.12 13.93 2.90
N TRP A 95 14.00 13.63 1.62
CA TRP A 95 14.54 14.49 0.55
C TRP A 95 13.88 15.86 0.50
N GLN A 96 12.60 15.95 0.86
CA GLN A 96 11.86 17.22 0.89
C GLN A 96 12.14 18.02 2.17
N ASP A 97 12.41 17.33 3.27
CA ASP A 97 12.70 17.93 4.57
C ASP A 97 13.88 17.20 5.24
N PRO A 98 15.11 17.71 5.09
CA PRO A 98 16.29 17.12 5.73
C PRO A 98 16.23 17.11 7.27
N THR A 99 15.29 17.84 7.89
CA THR A 99 15.05 17.78 9.33
C THR A 99 14.16 16.59 9.73
N TYR A 100 13.57 15.91 8.75
CA TYR A 100 12.76 14.71 8.94
C TYR A 100 13.66 13.55 9.38
N VAL A 101 13.54 13.12 10.62
CA VAL A 101 14.20 11.91 11.13
C VAL A 101 13.16 10.79 11.16
N PRO A 102 13.31 9.76 10.31
CA PRO A 102 12.36 8.65 10.31
C PRO A 102 12.45 7.88 11.64
N TYR A 103 11.31 7.33 12.06
CA TYR A 103 11.30 6.40 13.18
C TYR A 103 12.00 5.11 12.76
N GLN A 104 12.84 4.54 13.63
CA GLN A 104 13.75 3.46 13.24
C GLN A 104 13.14 2.06 13.25
N ILE A 105 11.95 1.88 13.82
CA ILE A 105 11.31 0.57 13.98
C ILE A 105 9.91 0.59 13.42
N THR A 106 9.69 -0.19 12.39
CA THR A 106 8.37 -0.33 11.75
C THR A 106 7.66 -1.55 12.31
N ASN A 107 6.79 -1.32 13.29
CA ASN A 107 5.79 -2.29 13.74
C ASN A 107 4.54 -2.10 12.89
N TYR A 108 4.55 -2.61 11.65
CA TYR A 108 3.51 -2.26 10.74
C TYR A 108 2.35 -3.27 10.76
N ARG A 109 1.23 -2.83 11.30
CA ARG A 109 -0.09 -3.39 10.99
C ARG A 109 -0.98 -2.26 10.51
N PHE A 110 -1.53 -2.38 9.33
CA PHE A 110 -2.58 -1.52 8.77
C PHE A 110 -3.79 -1.32 9.71
N LYS A 111 -3.80 -2.01 10.84
CA LYS A 111 -4.86 -2.00 11.86
C LYS A 111 -5.11 -0.63 12.50
N ASN A 112 -4.24 0.35 12.31
CA ASN A 112 -4.30 1.63 13.02
C ASN A 112 -4.76 2.82 12.17
N GLN A 113 -5.42 2.64 11.03
CA GLN A 113 -5.90 3.76 10.23
C GLN A 113 -7.01 4.61 10.90
N HIS A 114 -7.61 4.09 11.98
CA HIS A 114 -8.55 4.83 12.84
C HIS A 114 -7.90 5.36 14.12
N LYS A 115 -6.58 5.18 14.29
CA LYS A 115 -5.86 5.77 15.42
C LYS A 115 -5.81 7.27 15.20
N GLU A 116 -6.29 8.04 16.18
CA GLU A 116 -6.05 9.48 16.19
C GLU A 116 -4.54 9.73 16.15
N LEU A 117 -4.10 10.53 15.17
CA LEU A 117 -2.71 10.95 15.06
C LEU A 117 -2.43 11.94 16.18
N LYS A 118 -1.69 11.52 17.18
CA LYS A 118 -1.46 12.32 18.41
C LYS A 118 -0.04 12.84 18.55
N THR A 119 0.91 12.12 17.98
CA THR A 119 2.32 12.42 18.08
C THR A 119 2.91 12.79 16.73
N GLU A 120 4.05 13.45 16.74
CA GLU A 120 4.82 13.73 15.52
C GLU A 120 5.19 12.44 14.78
N ASP A 121 5.51 11.38 15.52
CA ASP A 121 5.84 10.08 14.92
C ASP A 121 4.60 9.41 14.31
N ASP A 122 3.41 9.53 14.90
CA ASP A 122 2.17 9.06 14.26
C ASP A 122 1.95 9.74 12.89
N PHE A 123 2.27 11.05 12.79
CA PHE A 123 2.16 11.79 11.53
C PHE A 123 3.20 11.32 10.50
N LYS A 124 4.46 11.10 10.91
CA LYS A 124 5.51 10.59 10.02
C LYS A 124 5.15 9.23 9.46
N GLU A 125 4.69 8.32 10.32
CA GLU A 125 4.23 7.00 9.92
C GLU A 125 3.05 7.08 8.94
N TRP A 126 2.08 7.94 9.22
CA TRP A 126 0.95 8.16 8.32
C TRP A 126 1.40 8.70 6.95
N GLN A 127 2.32 9.65 6.90
CA GLN A 127 2.87 10.20 5.66
C GLN A 127 3.57 9.11 4.84
N ALA A 128 4.44 8.32 5.46
CA ALA A 128 5.12 7.21 4.81
C ALA A 128 4.12 6.19 4.24
N ASN A 129 3.04 5.88 4.97
CA ASN A 129 1.97 5.01 4.50
C ASN A 129 1.21 5.56 3.30
N VAL A 130 0.96 6.86 3.28
CA VAL A 130 0.34 7.52 2.12
C VAL A 130 1.23 7.36 0.89
N VAL A 131 2.51 7.73 1.00
CA VAL A 131 3.47 7.60 -0.10
C VAL A 131 3.60 6.15 -0.54
N ALA A 132 3.76 5.20 0.38
CA ALA A 132 3.87 3.76 0.08
C ALA A 132 2.69 3.25 -0.77
N SER A 133 1.46 3.58 -0.35
CA SER A 133 0.27 3.16 -1.10
C SER A 133 0.18 3.79 -2.48
N CYS A 134 0.69 5.01 -2.66
CA CYS A 134 0.73 5.70 -3.95
C CYS A 134 1.81 5.13 -4.87
N LEU A 135 2.98 4.78 -4.34
CA LEU A 135 4.04 4.11 -5.09
C LEU A 135 3.56 2.77 -5.67
N LEU A 136 2.94 1.94 -4.83
CA LEU A 136 2.49 0.60 -5.24
C LEU A 136 1.26 0.63 -6.14
N LEU A 137 0.36 1.59 -5.94
CA LEU A 137 -0.99 1.61 -6.51
C LEU A 137 -1.29 2.96 -7.18
N ARG A 138 -0.53 3.27 -8.25
CA ARG A 138 -0.78 4.47 -9.05
C ARG A 138 -2.19 4.43 -9.68
N PRO A 139 -2.87 5.58 -9.85
CA PRO A 139 -4.28 5.60 -10.23
C PRO A 139 -4.59 4.88 -11.55
N ASN A 140 -3.78 5.10 -12.61
CA ASN A 140 -3.97 4.46 -13.91
C ASN A 140 -3.90 2.93 -13.84
N LEU A 141 -2.95 2.38 -13.07
CA LEU A 141 -2.82 0.93 -12.85
C LEU A 141 -4.02 0.37 -12.07
N VAL A 142 -4.49 1.10 -11.05
CA VAL A 142 -5.66 0.68 -10.26
C VAL A 142 -6.92 0.68 -11.13
N MET A 143 -7.19 1.76 -11.88
CA MET A 143 -8.35 1.84 -12.77
C MET A 143 -8.33 0.76 -13.85
N TRP A 144 -7.19 0.52 -14.48
CA TRP A 144 -7.03 -0.57 -15.44
C TRP A 144 -7.29 -1.94 -14.78
N SER A 145 -6.81 -2.15 -13.55
CA SER A 145 -7.04 -3.40 -12.83
C SER A 145 -8.51 -3.58 -12.43
N MET A 146 -9.23 -2.50 -12.09
CA MET A 146 -10.67 -2.53 -11.86
C MET A 146 -11.40 -3.00 -13.12
N ASP A 147 -11.10 -2.42 -14.28
CA ASP A 147 -11.69 -2.88 -15.54
C ASP A 147 -11.32 -4.33 -15.86
N LYS A 148 -10.06 -4.70 -15.68
CA LYS A 148 -9.59 -6.06 -16.00
C LYS A 148 -10.25 -7.15 -15.15
N PHE A 149 -10.36 -6.95 -13.84
CA PHE A 149 -10.78 -7.98 -12.90
C PHE A 149 -12.27 -7.88 -12.53
N LEU A 150 -12.77 -6.69 -12.27
CA LEU A 150 -14.12 -6.46 -11.74
C LEU A 150 -15.12 -6.05 -12.83
N LYS A 151 -14.65 -5.54 -13.97
CA LYS A 151 -15.51 -5.01 -15.05
C LYS A 151 -16.51 -3.96 -14.53
N ALA A 152 -16.10 -3.16 -13.55
CA ALA A 152 -16.94 -2.18 -12.89
C ALA A 152 -16.12 -0.92 -12.56
N ASP A 153 -16.76 0.24 -12.61
CA ASP A 153 -16.16 1.53 -12.25
C ASP A 153 -15.97 1.67 -10.74
N LYS A 154 -16.83 0.98 -9.97
CA LYS A 154 -16.76 0.96 -8.50
C LYS A 154 -17.04 -0.44 -7.97
N LEU A 155 -16.40 -0.76 -6.85
CA LEU A 155 -16.64 -1.99 -6.11
C LEU A 155 -17.66 -1.71 -5.00
N THR A 156 -18.78 -2.46 -5.01
CA THR A 156 -19.81 -2.33 -3.97
C THR A 156 -19.36 -2.98 -2.67
N VAL A 157 -19.50 -2.24 -1.57
CA VAL A 157 -19.14 -2.66 -0.22
C VAL A 157 -20.36 -2.48 0.69
N PHE A 158 -20.77 -3.53 1.39
CA PHE A 158 -21.86 -3.50 2.36
C PHE A 158 -21.33 -3.41 3.79
N GLY A 159 -21.90 -2.50 4.59
CA GLY A 159 -21.43 -2.26 5.94
C GLY A 159 -19.95 -1.86 5.96
N ASP A 160 -19.18 -2.43 6.86
CA ASP A 160 -17.75 -2.07 7.04
C ASP A 160 -16.85 -2.65 5.96
N CYS A 161 -17.06 -3.90 5.53
CA CYS A 161 -16.17 -4.57 4.57
C CYS A 161 -16.76 -5.87 4.00
N ARG A 162 -18.05 -5.90 3.67
CA ARG A 162 -18.70 -7.08 3.10
C ARG A 162 -18.87 -6.92 1.59
N PHE A 163 -18.57 -7.96 0.84
CA PHE A 163 -18.70 -8.03 -0.62
C PHE A 163 -19.59 -9.19 -1.02
N TYR A 164 -20.12 -9.18 -2.22
CA TYR A 164 -20.57 -10.41 -2.84
C TYR A 164 -19.40 -11.35 -3.10
N ALA A 165 -19.63 -12.66 -3.05
CA ALA A 165 -18.56 -13.66 -3.11
C ALA A 165 -17.73 -13.57 -4.40
N LEU A 166 -18.38 -13.27 -5.54
CA LEU A 166 -17.70 -13.09 -6.82
C LEU A 166 -16.80 -11.84 -6.82
N ASP A 167 -17.32 -10.73 -6.29
CA ASP A 167 -16.57 -9.48 -6.19
C ASP A 167 -15.36 -9.66 -5.26
N LEU A 168 -15.56 -10.36 -4.13
CA LEU A 168 -14.47 -10.70 -3.22
C LEU A 168 -13.40 -11.58 -3.88
N TYR A 169 -13.82 -12.54 -4.72
CA TYR A 169 -12.90 -13.38 -5.46
C TYR A 169 -12.03 -12.53 -6.42
N TYR A 170 -12.63 -11.70 -7.24
CA TYR A 170 -11.91 -10.85 -8.18
C TYR A 170 -11.09 -9.77 -7.49
N PHE A 171 -11.58 -9.21 -6.40
CA PHE A 171 -10.82 -8.28 -5.55
C PHE A 171 -9.54 -8.93 -5.00
N LYS A 172 -9.60 -10.19 -4.54
CA LYS A 172 -8.43 -10.96 -4.12
C LYS A 172 -7.46 -11.22 -5.26
N MET A 173 -7.97 -11.56 -6.45
CA MET A 173 -7.15 -11.75 -7.65
C MET A 173 -6.45 -10.45 -8.05
N MET A 174 -7.15 -9.31 -7.99
CA MET A 174 -6.60 -7.99 -8.26
C MET A 174 -5.48 -7.64 -7.26
N ALA A 175 -5.71 -7.84 -5.96
CA ALA A 175 -4.68 -7.60 -4.94
C ALA A 175 -3.43 -8.46 -5.16
N ARG A 176 -3.61 -9.74 -5.49
CA ARG A 176 -2.52 -10.65 -5.82
C ARG A 176 -1.75 -10.22 -7.07
N TYR A 177 -2.46 -9.82 -8.13
CA TYR A 177 -1.84 -9.32 -9.36
C TYR A 177 -0.99 -8.08 -9.09
N LEU A 178 -1.53 -7.13 -8.31
CA LEU A 178 -0.86 -5.88 -7.94
C LEU A 178 0.28 -6.06 -6.92
N GLY A 179 0.42 -7.26 -6.35
CA GLY A 179 1.44 -7.56 -5.35
C GLY A 179 1.25 -6.81 -4.04
N VAL A 180 0.00 -6.57 -3.64
CA VAL A 180 -0.36 -5.85 -2.41
C VAL A 180 -1.31 -6.68 -1.53
N SER A 181 -1.41 -6.32 -0.24
CA SER A 181 -2.42 -6.90 0.64
C SER A 181 -3.82 -6.41 0.28
N GLN A 182 -4.85 -7.22 0.58
CA GLN A 182 -6.25 -6.83 0.39
C GLN A 182 -6.58 -5.52 1.13
N THR A 183 -6.03 -5.36 2.32
CA THR A 183 -6.20 -4.15 3.13
C THR A 183 -5.61 -2.92 2.44
N CYS A 184 -4.39 -3.01 1.92
CA CYS A 184 -3.76 -1.91 1.17
C CYS A 184 -4.60 -1.50 -0.04
N LEU A 185 -5.06 -2.49 -0.83
CA LEU A 185 -5.91 -2.25 -1.99
C LEU A 185 -7.24 -1.60 -1.60
N PHE A 186 -7.93 -2.12 -0.57
CA PHE A 186 -9.20 -1.58 -0.09
C PHE A 186 -9.11 -0.09 0.26
N TYR A 187 -8.10 0.27 1.03
CA TYR A 187 -7.89 1.67 1.40
C TYR A 187 -7.51 2.55 0.21
N ARG A 188 -6.78 2.01 -0.75
CA ARG A 188 -6.47 2.77 -1.98
C ARG A 188 -7.70 2.99 -2.83
N LEU A 189 -8.56 1.98 -3.02
CA LEU A 189 -9.83 2.12 -3.71
C LEU A 189 -10.74 3.14 -3.01
N SER A 190 -10.84 3.09 -1.69
CA SER A 190 -11.60 4.08 -0.90
C SER A 190 -11.09 5.50 -1.15
N ARG A 191 -9.77 5.69 -1.14
CA ARG A 191 -9.14 6.99 -1.36
C ARG A 191 -9.37 7.54 -2.77
N LEU A 192 -9.39 6.65 -3.77
CA LEU A 192 -9.65 7.01 -5.16
C LEU A 192 -11.15 7.18 -5.47
N GLY A 193 -12.04 6.97 -4.49
CA GLY A 193 -13.50 7.06 -4.67
C GLY A 193 -14.06 5.91 -5.51
N LEU A 194 -13.36 4.77 -5.57
CA LEU A 194 -13.70 3.59 -6.35
C LEU A 194 -14.50 2.55 -5.53
N LEU A 195 -14.95 2.90 -4.32
CA LEU A 195 -15.88 2.11 -3.52
C LEU A 195 -17.29 2.73 -3.57
N ASP A 196 -18.29 1.88 -3.70
CA ASP A 196 -19.71 2.22 -3.55
C ASP A 196 -20.21 1.64 -2.22
N HIS A 197 -20.29 2.50 -1.19
CA HIS A 197 -20.68 2.10 0.15
C HIS A 197 -22.19 1.98 0.29
N GLN A 198 -22.66 0.79 0.60
CA GLN A 198 -24.06 0.46 0.85
C GLN A 198 -24.28 0.05 2.32
N PRO A 199 -25.44 0.31 2.92
CA PRO A 199 -25.73 -0.20 4.26
C PRO A 199 -25.76 -1.73 4.25
N ASP A 200 -25.39 -2.38 5.35
CA ASP A 200 -25.38 -3.85 5.43
C ASP A 200 -26.77 -4.45 5.14
N SER A 201 -27.84 -3.72 5.47
CA SER A 201 -29.23 -4.11 5.14
C SER A 201 -29.54 -4.18 3.65
N ALA A 202 -28.73 -3.57 2.78
CA ALA A 202 -28.90 -3.64 1.33
C ALA A 202 -28.28 -4.92 0.71
N TYR A 203 -27.53 -5.69 1.51
CA TYR A 203 -26.98 -6.96 1.04
C TYR A 203 -28.09 -8.01 0.83
N ASP A 204 -28.19 -8.53 -0.38
CA ASP A 204 -29.13 -9.60 -0.74
C ASP A 204 -28.38 -10.95 -0.92
N PRO A 205 -28.49 -11.88 0.04
CA PRO A 205 -27.80 -13.18 -0.06
C PRO A 205 -28.18 -14.00 -1.30
N ARG A 206 -29.34 -13.72 -1.93
CA ARG A 206 -29.78 -14.41 -3.15
C ARG A 206 -28.96 -14.03 -4.38
N LYS A 207 -28.33 -12.86 -4.35
CA LYS A 207 -27.41 -12.38 -5.38
C LYS A 207 -25.99 -12.92 -5.18
N ASP A 208 -25.71 -13.52 -4.02
CA ASP A 208 -24.41 -14.07 -3.66
C ASP A 208 -24.23 -15.49 -4.20
N VAL A 209 -24.64 -15.71 -5.43
CA VAL A 209 -24.55 -17.03 -6.07
C VAL A 209 -23.18 -17.11 -6.74
N LEU A 210 -22.23 -17.74 -6.08
CA LEU A 210 -21.08 -18.33 -6.75
C LEU A 210 -21.61 -19.54 -7.55
N TYR A 211 -21.61 -19.42 -8.86
CA TYR A 211 -21.88 -20.48 -9.85
C TYR A 211 -22.25 -21.87 -9.28
N ARG A 212 -23.48 -22.27 -9.54
CA ARG A 212 -23.81 -23.69 -9.59
C ARG A 212 -23.29 -24.31 -10.88
#